data_c5d28869718c56e292e27bf23714ff5c
#
_entry.id   c5d28869718c56e292e27bf23714ff5c
#
_cell.length_a   1.000
_cell.length_b   1.000
_cell.length_c   1.000
_cell.angle_alpha   90.00
_cell.angle_beta   90.00
_cell.angle_gamma   90.00
#
_symmetry.space_group_name_H-M   'P 1'
#
loop_
_entity.id
_entity.type
_entity.pdbx_description
1 polymer ?
#
loop_
_entity_poly.entity_id
_entity_poly.type
_entity_poly.pdbx_seq_one_letter_code
_entity_poly.pdbx_strand_id
1 'polypeptide(L)'
;MKVRRARGLLTALALFLVCPGTGVSSEYLSGETQAREYRLWYRNYDSPPIRALVALAFDKTPEYGSYRITRTPEMAQGRVVRELERQQSKLVDLANVATSKQREESLQAIPIPIDGGLLGLRVCVVLKESLPRFKGIRSLGNLEEVGIRIGQGAHWPDSSILQANGVSVVTHSRYEILFRMLENHRFECFARGVNEVLFDLELENNEDFAIEPDLLLAYPMPSYFFVNRHDHETAHRLQLGMERAIFDGSFGAYLNQYYGQSIDELNLHSRNVLVLENPYLTDESRAIGTRTLLELRRRIQILSAPQKTSYSNPES
;
A
#
# COMPACT_ATOMS: atom_id res chain seq x y z
N MET A 1 -69.55 82.60 46.46
CA MET A 1 -68.87 83.08 47.67
C MET A 1 -67.91 81.96 48.17
N LYS A 2 -66.64 82.32 48.28
CA LYS A 2 -65.50 81.61 48.86
C LYS A 2 -64.98 80.37 48.14
N VAL A 3 -63.91 80.63 47.40
CA VAL A 3 -62.87 79.83 46.84
C VAL A 3 -62.09 79.10 47.98
N ARG A 4 -61.75 77.87 47.83
CA ARG A 4 -60.56 77.29 48.50
C ARG A 4 -59.79 76.39 47.51
N ARG A 5 -58.58 76.82 47.22
CA ARG A 5 -57.55 76.15 46.52
C ARG A 5 -57.06 74.95 47.36
N ALA A 6 -56.89 73.80 46.77
CA ALA A 6 -56.10 72.70 47.32
C ALA A 6 -55.09 72.35 46.25
N ARG A 7 -53.83 72.45 46.61
CA ARG A 7 -52.64 72.01 45.86
C ARG A 7 -52.55 70.49 45.90
N GLY A 8 -52.67 69.82 44.79
CA GLY A 8 -52.39 68.42 44.68
C GLY A 8 -51.01 68.16 44.10
N LEU A 9 -50.24 67.34 44.82
CA LEU A 9 -48.89 66.91 44.55
C LEU A 9 -48.93 65.92 43.36
N LEU A 10 -48.23 66.24 42.25
CA LEU A 10 -47.99 65.28 41.15
C LEU A 10 -46.86 64.33 41.59
N THR A 11 -47.17 63.07 41.86
CA THR A 11 -46.20 61.99 41.98
C THR A 11 -46.07 61.35 40.58
N ALA A 12 -44.96 61.58 39.95
CA ALA A 12 -44.61 60.93 38.70
C ALA A 12 -44.20 59.47 38.98
N LEU A 13 -45.03 58.53 38.52
CA LEU A 13 -44.81 57.11 38.56
C LEU A 13 -43.98 56.75 37.29
N ALA A 14 -42.67 56.54 37.46
CA ALA A 14 -41.84 56.05 36.39
C ALA A 14 -42.11 54.54 36.17
N LEU A 15 -42.74 54.21 35.09
CA LEU A 15 -42.93 52.83 34.64
C LEU A 15 -41.58 52.36 34.00
N PHE A 16 -40.84 51.51 34.71
CA PHE A 16 -39.74 50.77 34.12
C PHE A 16 -40.32 49.65 33.25
N LEU A 17 -40.24 49.81 31.94
CA LEU A 17 -40.43 48.71 30.99
C LEU A 17 -39.22 47.79 31.09
N VAL A 18 -39.35 46.67 31.76
CA VAL A 18 -38.39 45.55 31.70
C VAL A 18 -38.67 44.81 30.38
N CYS A 19 -37.84 45.07 29.35
CA CYS A 19 -37.76 44.19 28.18
C CYS A 19 -37.14 42.86 28.62
N PRO A 20 -37.85 41.72 28.41
CA PRO A 20 -37.18 40.45 28.53
C PRO A 20 -36.15 40.34 27.38
N GLY A 21 -34.88 40.45 27.74
CA GLY A 21 -33.78 40.11 26.83
C GLY A 21 -33.91 38.62 26.44
N THR A 22 -34.34 38.37 25.22
CA THR A 22 -34.16 37.06 24.59
C THR A 22 -32.68 36.86 24.41
N GLY A 23 -32.07 36.22 25.40
CA GLY A 23 -30.72 35.65 25.25
C GLY A 23 -30.78 34.63 24.13
N VAL A 24 -30.34 35.01 22.94
CA VAL A 24 -30.00 34.07 21.88
C VAL A 24 -28.73 33.39 22.40
N SER A 25 -28.90 32.27 23.12
CA SER A 25 -27.85 31.31 23.30
C SER A 25 -27.43 30.86 21.90
N SER A 26 -26.32 31.39 21.39
CA SER A 26 -25.63 30.75 20.30
C SER A 26 -25.12 29.41 20.87
N GLU A 27 -25.95 28.38 20.77
CA GLU A 27 -25.48 27.02 20.75
C GLU A 27 -24.53 26.95 19.53
N TYR A 28 -23.24 27.20 19.78
CA TYR A 28 -22.20 26.64 18.95
C TYR A 28 -22.41 25.13 19.05
N LEU A 29 -23.18 24.60 18.09
CA LEU A 29 -23.13 23.20 17.73
C LEU A 29 -21.66 22.91 17.37
N SER A 30 -20.89 22.53 18.38
CA SER A 30 -19.68 21.73 18.18
C SER A 30 -20.17 20.39 17.65
N GLY A 31 -20.57 20.37 16.37
CA GLY A 31 -20.73 19.16 15.64
C GLY A 31 -19.36 18.50 15.62
N GLU A 32 -19.10 17.60 16.56
CA GLU A 32 -18.04 16.62 16.40
C GLU A 32 -18.35 15.95 15.06
N THR A 33 -17.63 16.38 14.03
CA THR A 33 -17.73 15.75 12.71
C THR A 33 -17.28 14.32 12.95
N GLN A 34 -18.24 13.40 12.95
CA GLN A 34 -17.99 11.99 13.21
C GLN A 34 -16.89 11.52 12.25
N ALA A 35 -15.80 11.00 12.79
CA ALA A 35 -14.66 10.55 12.01
C ALA A 35 -15.14 9.57 10.94
N ARG A 36 -14.82 9.85 9.67
CA ARG A 36 -15.17 8.95 8.56
C ARG A 36 -14.40 7.65 8.71
N GLU A 37 -15.12 6.54 8.69
CA GLU A 37 -14.52 5.21 8.75
C GLU A 37 -14.10 4.75 7.36
N TYR A 38 -12.88 4.19 7.28
CA TYR A 38 -12.31 3.58 6.08
C TYR A 38 -11.91 2.14 6.37
N ARG A 39 -12.61 1.18 5.77
CA ARG A 39 -12.36 -0.25 5.92
C ARG A 39 -11.27 -0.69 4.96
N LEU A 40 -10.07 -0.85 5.50
CA LEU A 40 -8.91 -1.33 4.77
C LEU A 40 -8.88 -2.85 4.76
N TRP A 41 -8.61 -3.46 3.60
CA TRP A 41 -8.47 -4.93 3.49
C TRP A 41 -7.55 -5.49 4.58
N TYR A 42 -7.96 -6.58 5.24
CA TYR A 42 -7.27 -7.09 6.44
C TYR A 42 -5.77 -7.30 6.24
N ARG A 43 -5.32 -7.85 5.11
CA ARG A 43 -3.89 -8.03 4.83
C ARG A 43 -3.13 -6.71 4.71
N ASN A 44 -3.77 -5.69 4.18
CA ASN A 44 -3.19 -4.35 4.11
C ASN A 44 -3.21 -3.65 5.48
N TYR A 45 -4.26 -3.88 6.26
CA TYR A 45 -4.36 -3.36 7.62
C TYR A 45 -3.31 -3.99 8.55
N ASP A 46 -3.09 -5.30 8.45
CA ASP A 46 -2.11 -6.05 9.23
C ASP A 46 -0.67 -5.79 8.74
N SER A 47 -0.49 -5.20 7.56
CA SER A 47 0.80 -4.74 7.03
C SER A 47 1.15 -3.34 7.57
N PRO A 48 2.17 -3.21 8.44
CA PRO A 48 2.56 -1.91 9.00
C PRO A 48 2.85 -0.84 7.94
N PRO A 49 3.63 -1.13 6.87
CA PRO A 49 3.89 -0.13 5.84
C PRO A 49 2.63 0.35 5.12
N ILE A 50 1.74 -0.55 4.71
CA ILE A 50 0.54 -0.16 3.96
C ILE A 50 -0.39 0.69 4.83
N ARG A 51 -0.61 0.27 6.07
CA ARG A 51 -1.44 1.04 7.02
C ARG A 51 -0.85 2.42 7.29
N ALA A 52 0.48 2.51 7.47
CA ALA A 52 1.16 3.78 7.69
C ALA A 52 1.05 4.72 6.48
N LEU A 53 1.10 4.20 5.24
CA LEU A 53 0.94 5.02 4.06
C LEU A 53 -0.47 5.58 3.89
N VAL A 54 -1.50 4.77 4.20
CA VAL A 54 -2.90 5.26 4.21
C VAL A 54 -3.05 6.39 5.23
N ALA A 55 -2.51 6.20 6.44
CA ALA A 55 -2.54 7.24 7.48
C ALA A 55 -1.78 8.50 7.02
N LEU A 56 -0.56 8.36 6.49
CA LEU A 56 0.21 9.47 5.95
C LEU A 56 -0.58 10.26 4.89
N ALA A 57 -1.21 9.57 3.93
CA ALA A 57 -2.00 10.23 2.90
C ALA A 57 -3.21 10.98 3.49
N PHE A 58 -3.90 10.39 4.46
CA PHE A 58 -5.05 11.02 5.10
C PHE A 58 -4.65 12.20 6.02
N ASP A 59 -3.53 12.11 6.72
CA ASP A 59 -2.97 13.20 7.54
C ASP A 59 -2.55 14.41 6.69
N LYS A 60 -2.15 14.17 5.44
CA LYS A 60 -1.84 15.25 4.47
C LYS A 60 -3.08 15.93 3.88
N THR A 61 -4.29 15.45 4.20
CA THR A 61 -5.56 15.95 3.65
C THR A 61 -6.56 16.28 4.77
N PRO A 62 -6.23 17.18 5.72
CA PRO A 62 -7.09 17.52 6.86
C PRO A 62 -8.42 18.16 6.43
N GLU A 63 -8.48 18.78 5.25
CA GLU A 63 -9.70 19.37 4.67
C GLU A 63 -10.82 18.35 4.42
N TYR A 64 -10.50 17.03 4.36
CA TYR A 64 -11.49 15.95 4.27
C TYR A 64 -12.04 15.51 5.63
N GLY A 65 -11.64 16.18 6.72
CA GLY A 65 -12.06 15.87 8.07
C GLY A 65 -11.34 14.68 8.70
N SER A 66 -11.72 14.40 9.95
CA SER A 66 -11.15 13.30 10.73
C SER A 66 -11.51 11.93 10.14
N TYR A 67 -10.63 10.95 10.38
CA TYR A 67 -10.79 9.60 9.84
C TYR A 67 -10.47 8.52 10.88
N ARG A 68 -10.93 7.32 10.61
CA ARG A 68 -10.55 6.10 11.32
C ARG A 68 -10.36 4.98 10.30
N ILE A 69 -9.21 4.32 10.34
CA ILE A 69 -8.92 3.14 9.52
C ILE A 69 -9.33 1.91 10.32
N THR A 70 -10.13 1.04 9.73
CA THR A 70 -10.59 -0.20 10.36
C THR A 70 -10.23 -1.42 9.51
N ARG A 71 -10.08 -2.56 10.18
CA ARG A 71 -9.72 -3.83 9.55
C ARG A 71 -10.97 -4.54 9.03
N THR A 72 -10.93 -5.01 7.77
CA THR A 72 -12.01 -5.86 7.25
C THR A 72 -11.97 -7.26 7.86
N PRO A 73 -13.07 -8.03 7.76
CA PRO A 73 -13.00 -9.48 7.93
C PRO A 73 -12.00 -10.12 6.95
N GLU A 74 -11.49 -11.29 7.30
CA GLU A 74 -10.56 -12.03 6.45
C GLU A 74 -11.22 -12.47 5.14
N MET A 75 -10.56 -12.17 4.04
CA MET A 75 -10.99 -12.56 2.71
C MET A 75 -9.82 -12.64 1.73
N ALA A 76 -9.84 -13.64 0.84
CA ALA A 76 -8.84 -13.77 -0.20
C ALA A 76 -8.87 -12.59 -1.19
N GLN A 77 -7.75 -12.30 -1.86
CA GLN A 77 -7.60 -11.16 -2.77
C GLN A 77 -8.68 -11.11 -3.87
N GLY A 78 -9.02 -12.26 -4.45
CA GLY A 78 -10.09 -12.29 -5.46
C GLY A 78 -11.47 -11.91 -4.91
N ARG A 79 -11.72 -12.09 -3.61
CA ARG A 79 -12.94 -11.63 -2.95
C ARG A 79 -12.91 -10.13 -2.68
N VAL A 80 -11.79 -9.60 -2.18
CA VAL A 80 -11.71 -8.15 -1.91
C VAL A 80 -11.89 -7.33 -3.19
N VAL A 81 -11.30 -7.76 -4.32
CA VAL A 81 -11.48 -7.10 -5.62
C VAL A 81 -12.96 -7.08 -5.99
N ARG A 82 -13.65 -8.23 -5.93
CA ARG A 82 -15.10 -8.29 -6.20
C ARG A 82 -15.96 -7.46 -5.24
N GLU A 83 -15.55 -7.36 -3.97
CA GLU A 83 -16.27 -6.51 -3.01
C GLU A 83 -16.08 -5.01 -3.33
N LEU A 84 -14.89 -4.59 -3.76
CA LEU A 84 -14.64 -3.23 -4.23
C LEU A 84 -15.43 -2.88 -5.50
N GLU A 85 -15.66 -3.84 -6.41
CA GLU A 85 -16.47 -3.65 -7.62
C GLU A 85 -17.96 -3.39 -7.33
N ARG A 86 -18.46 -3.85 -6.18
CA ARG A 86 -19.88 -3.69 -5.80
C ARG A 86 -20.17 -2.27 -5.36
N GLN A 87 -21.17 -1.63 -5.97
CA GLN A 87 -21.57 -0.25 -5.65
C GLN A 87 -22.00 -0.03 -4.19
N GLN A 88 -22.45 -1.06 -3.51
CA GLN A 88 -22.96 -0.98 -2.14
C GLN A 88 -22.22 -1.92 -1.18
N SER A 89 -20.97 -2.25 -1.46
CA SER A 89 -20.19 -3.04 -0.52
C SER A 89 -19.97 -2.26 0.77
N LYS A 90 -20.36 -2.89 1.88
CA LYS A 90 -20.10 -2.37 3.23
C LYS A 90 -18.93 -3.11 3.89
N LEU A 91 -18.19 -3.89 3.14
CA LEU A 91 -17.14 -4.75 3.69
C LEU A 91 -15.75 -4.17 3.54
N VAL A 92 -15.50 -3.39 2.48
CA VAL A 92 -14.19 -2.83 2.17
C VAL A 92 -14.36 -1.51 1.43
N ASP A 93 -13.56 -0.52 1.77
CA ASP A 93 -13.53 0.79 1.09
C ASP A 93 -12.29 0.95 0.24
N LEU A 94 -11.15 0.40 0.69
CA LEU A 94 -9.89 0.48 -0.05
C LEU A 94 -9.03 -0.77 0.16
N ALA A 95 -8.25 -1.09 -0.86
CA ALA A 95 -7.23 -2.13 -0.80
C ALA A 95 -6.01 -1.74 -1.64
N ASN A 96 -4.84 -2.20 -1.22
CA ASN A 96 -3.65 -2.20 -2.04
C ASN A 96 -3.48 -3.59 -2.67
N VAL A 97 -3.34 -3.60 -3.97
CA VAL A 97 -3.03 -4.81 -4.76
C VAL A 97 -2.17 -4.43 -5.97
N ALA A 98 -1.43 -5.40 -6.52
CA ALA A 98 -0.77 -5.23 -7.80
C ALA A 98 -1.77 -4.83 -8.88
N THR A 99 -1.40 -3.93 -9.79
CA THR A 99 -2.32 -3.51 -10.84
C THR A 99 -2.37 -4.49 -12.01
N SER A 100 -3.46 -4.41 -12.76
CA SER A 100 -3.66 -5.04 -14.06
C SER A 100 -4.71 -4.26 -14.85
N LYS A 101 -4.70 -4.40 -16.17
CA LYS A 101 -5.71 -3.78 -17.05
C LYS A 101 -7.14 -4.07 -16.56
N GLN A 102 -7.44 -5.33 -16.22
CA GLN A 102 -8.77 -5.71 -15.73
C GLN A 102 -9.16 -4.96 -14.45
N ARG A 103 -8.22 -4.78 -13.50
CA ARG A 103 -8.49 -4.07 -12.25
C ARG A 103 -8.71 -2.58 -12.46
N GLU A 104 -7.93 -1.96 -13.35
CA GLU A 104 -8.06 -0.55 -13.70
C GLU A 104 -9.37 -0.26 -14.47
N GLU A 105 -9.87 -1.23 -15.25
CA GLU A 105 -11.16 -1.13 -15.94
C GLU A 105 -12.36 -1.23 -14.98
N SER A 106 -12.23 -2.01 -13.91
CA SER A 106 -13.37 -2.29 -12.98
C SER A 106 -13.36 -1.45 -11.71
N LEU A 107 -12.22 -0.92 -11.30
CA LEU A 107 -12.00 -0.16 -10.07
C LEU A 107 -11.40 1.23 -10.36
N GLN A 108 -11.44 2.10 -9.37
CA GLN A 108 -10.68 3.36 -9.41
C GLN A 108 -9.29 3.11 -8.83
N ALA A 109 -8.26 3.15 -9.67
CA ALA A 109 -6.86 3.08 -9.27
C ALA A 109 -6.36 4.46 -8.82
N ILE A 110 -5.46 4.47 -7.83
CA ILE A 110 -4.60 5.62 -7.49
C ILE A 110 -3.21 5.28 -8.05
N PRO A 111 -2.81 5.82 -9.22
CA PRO A 111 -1.68 5.33 -10.01
C PRO A 111 -0.32 5.82 -9.49
N ILE A 112 -0.10 5.67 -8.19
CA ILE A 112 1.16 5.95 -7.50
C ILE A 112 1.66 4.65 -6.90
N PRO A 113 2.81 4.09 -7.36
CA PRO A 113 3.38 2.86 -6.79
C PRO A 113 3.74 3.05 -5.31
N ILE A 114 3.05 2.31 -4.43
CA ILE A 114 3.14 2.52 -2.98
C ILE A 114 4.46 2.08 -2.36
N ASP A 115 5.21 1.22 -3.05
CA ASP A 115 6.43 0.58 -2.60
C ASP A 115 7.67 0.92 -3.46
N GLY A 116 7.55 1.97 -4.29
CA GLY A 116 8.64 2.38 -5.18
C GLY A 116 8.99 1.34 -6.25
N GLY A 117 8.09 0.39 -6.55
CA GLY A 117 8.27 -0.64 -7.56
C GLY A 117 8.90 -1.95 -7.05
N LEU A 118 9.13 -2.07 -5.75
CA LEU A 118 9.74 -3.27 -5.15
C LEU A 118 8.90 -4.52 -5.35
N LEU A 119 7.57 -4.38 -5.48
CA LEU A 119 6.70 -5.52 -5.79
C LEU A 119 7.03 -6.19 -7.14
N GLY A 120 7.62 -5.45 -8.08
CA GLY A 120 8.09 -5.97 -9.36
C GLY A 120 9.40 -6.76 -9.29
N LEU A 121 10.04 -6.81 -8.13
CA LEU A 121 11.23 -7.62 -7.85
C LEU A 121 10.84 -8.81 -6.98
N ARG A 122 11.09 -10.02 -7.48
CA ARG A 122 10.71 -11.28 -6.80
C ARG A 122 11.92 -12.11 -6.46
N VAL A 123 12.00 -12.56 -5.21
CA VAL A 123 12.92 -13.59 -4.76
C VAL A 123 12.18 -14.90 -4.51
N CYS A 124 12.88 -16.02 -4.55
CA CYS A 124 12.32 -17.33 -4.27
C CYS A 124 12.46 -17.67 -2.79
N VAL A 125 11.35 -17.91 -2.10
CA VAL A 125 11.36 -18.69 -0.86
C VAL A 125 11.39 -20.17 -1.25
N VAL A 126 12.33 -20.90 -0.69
CA VAL A 126 12.59 -22.31 -0.99
C VAL A 126 12.77 -23.11 0.29
N LEU A 127 12.70 -24.42 0.23
CA LEU A 127 13.22 -25.27 1.29
C LEU A 127 14.75 -25.28 1.23
N LYS A 128 15.44 -25.22 2.38
CA LYS A 128 16.91 -25.21 2.46
C LYS A 128 17.54 -26.38 1.69
N GLU A 129 16.95 -27.55 1.76
CA GLU A 129 17.39 -28.74 1.04
C GLU A 129 17.27 -28.62 -0.49
N SER A 130 16.39 -27.73 -0.98
CA SER A 130 16.20 -27.48 -2.41
C SER A 130 17.17 -26.47 -3.00
N LEU A 131 17.93 -25.73 -2.19
CA LEU A 131 18.91 -24.72 -2.65
C LEU A 131 19.89 -25.22 -3.72
N PRO A 132 20.45 -26.48 -3.63
CA PRO A 132 21.36 -26.97 -4.66
C PRO A 132 20.77 -27.03 -6.06
N ARG A 133 19.42 -27.16 -6.19
CA ARG A 133 18.72 -27.19 -7.49
C ARG A 133 18.72 -25.87 -8.22
N PHE A 134 18.90 -24.76 -7.49
CA PHE A 134 18.91 -23.40 -8.05
C PHE A 134 20.30 -22.97 -8.53
N LYS A 135 21.33 -23.74 -8.17
CA LYS A 135 22.71 -23.41 -8.51
C LYS A 135 22.91 -23.34 -10.04
N GLY A 136 23.40 -22.21 -10.51
CA GLY A 136 23.72 -22.01 -11.93
C GLY A 136 22.52 -21.61 -12.81
N ILE A 137 21.34 -21.37 -12.26
CA ILE A 137 20.20 -20.82 -13.01
C ILE A 137 20.52 -19.37 -13.41
N ARG A 138 20.55 -19.10 -14.73
CA ARG A 138 20.87 -17.78 -15.30
C ARG A 138 19.87 -17.32 -16.37
N SER A 139 18.88 -18.15 -16.70
CA SER A 139 17.85 -17.87 -17.69
C SER A 139 16.54 -18.53 -17.31
N LEU A 140 15.43 -18.09 -17.91
CA LEU A 140 14.13 -18.74 -17.75
C LEU A 140 14.15 -20.18 -18.27
N GLY A 141 14.89 -20.45 -19.37
CA GLY A 141 15.07 -21.81 -19.87
C GLY A 141 15.72 -22.75 -18.86
N ASN A 142 16.67 -22.25 -18.06
CA ASN A 142 17.27 -23.09 -17.01
C ASN A 142 16.26 -23.46 -15.90
N LEU A 143 15.26 -22.61 -15.60
CA LEU A 143 14.18 -22.97 -14.65
C LEU A 143 13.40 -24.18 -15.17
N GLU A 144 13.09 -24.17 -16.47
CA GLU A 144 12.37 -25.27 -17.12
C GLU A 144 13.21 -26.55 -17.17
N GLU A 145 14.46 -26.47 -17.60
CA GLU A 145 15.40 -27.60 -17.68
C GLU A 145 15.58 -28.33 -16.33
N VAL A 146 15.67 -27.57 -15.23
CA VAL A 146 15.81 -28.11 -13.87
C VAL A 146 14.46 -28.53 -13.29
N GLY A 147 13.34 -28.16 -13.94
CA GLY A 147 11.99 -28.47 -13.49
C GLY A 147 11.58 -27.67 -12.25
N ILE A 148 11.98 -26.41 -12.18
CA ILE A 148 11.55 -25.50 -11.11
C ILE A 148 10.13 -24.98 -11.42
N ARG A 149 9.19 -25.27 -10.53
CA ARG A 149 7.82 -24.75 -10.55
C ARG A 149 7.72 -23.61 -9.56
N ILE A 150 6.99 -22.55 -9.93
CA ILE A 150 6.80 -21.39 -9.07
C ILE A 150 5.40 -21.39 -8.47
N GLY A 151 5.31 -21.34 -7.14
CA GLY A 151 4.06 -21.18 -6.40
C GLY A 151 3.58 -19.75 -6.42
N GLN A 152 2.27 -19.55 -6.65
CA GLN A 152 1.64 -18.22 -6.69
C GLN A 152 0.18 -18.25 -6.23
N GLY A 153 -0.34 -17.09 -5.81
CA GLY A 153 -1.75 -16.93 -5.55
C GLY A 153 -2.58 -16.96 -6.84
N ALA A 154 -3.65 -17.78 -6.87
CA ALA A 154 -4.48 -17.96 -8.07
C ALA A 154 -5.10 -16.66 -8.62
N HIS A 155 -5.24 -15.63 -7.78
CA HIS A 155 -5.80 -14.32 -8.15
C HIS A 155 -4.73 -13.22 -8.24
N TRP A 156 -3.46 -13.59 -8.20
CA TRP A 156 -2.37 -12.65 -8.37
C TRP A 156 -2.02 -12.51 -9.85
N PRO A 157 -1.78 -11.28 -10.33
CA PRO A 157 -1.34 -11.05 -11.71
C PRO A 157 -0.06 -11.82 -12.06
N ASP A 158 0.80 -12.05 -11.07
CA ASP A 158 2.05 -12.81 -11.20
C ASP A 158 1.86 -14.17 -11.88
N SER A 159 0.77 -14.89 -11.56
CA SER A 159 0.51 -16.20 -12.15
C SER A 159 0.45 -16.14 -13.67
N SER A 160 -0.30 -15.17 -14.19
CA SER A 160 -0.43 -14.96 -15.64
C SER A 160 0.86 -14.39 -16.26
N ILE A 161 1.56 -13.49 -15.55
CA ILE A 161 2.83 -12.91 -16.02
C ILE A 161 3.89 -14.00 -16.18
N LEU A 162 4.09 -14.83 -15.16
CA LEU A 162 5.05 -15.94 -15.19
C LEU A 162 4.71 -16.93 -16.30
N GLN A 163 3.44 -17.32 -16.45
CA GLN A 163 2.96 -18.22 -17.52
C GLN A 163 3.19 -17.62 -18.92
N ALA A 164 2.94 -16.32 -19.10
CA ALA A 164 3.19 -15.64 -20.38
C ALA A 164 4.67 -15.62 -20.77
N ASN A 165 5.58 -15.77 -19.79
CA ASN A 165 7.03 -15.89 -20.00
C ASN A 165 7.53 -17.34 -20.01
N GLY A 166 6.64 -18.34 -20.14
CA GLY A 166 7.01 -19.75 -20.23
C GLY A 166 7.38 -20.42 -18.91
N VAL A 167 7.11 -19.75 -17.77
CA VAL A 167 7.42 -20.31 -16.45
C VAL A 167 6.30 -21.22 -15.97
N SER A 168 6.65 -22.40 -15.44
CA SER A 168 5.68 -23.34 -14.84
C SER A 168 5.18 -22.80 -13.49
N VAL A 169 3.84 -22.64 -13.37
CA VAL A 169 3.21 -22.05 -12.18
C VAL A 169 2.22 -23.01 -11.54
N VAL A 170 2.31 -23.15 -10.22
CA VAL A 170 1.34 -23.85 -9.37
C VAL A 170 0.61 -22.83 -8.52
N THR A 171 -0.72 -22.87 -8.52
CA THR A 171 -1.52 -21.82 -7.85
C THR A 171 -2.42 -22.37 -6.77
N HIS A 172 -2.72 -21.51 -5.77
CA HIS A 172 -3.77 -21.73 -4.79
C HIS A 172 -4.50 -20.43 -4.48
N SER A 173 -5.81 -20.50 -4.19
CA SER A 173 -6.63 -19.30 -3.92
C SER A 173 -6.40 -18.70 -2.53
N ARG A 174 -5.91 -19.49 -1.58
CA ARG A 174 -5.63 -19.09 -0.20
C ARG A 174 -4.13 -18.98 0.01
N TYR A 175 -3.69 -17.80 0.42
CA TYR A 175 -2.27 -17.51 0.69
C TYR A 175 -1.66 -18.44 1.75
N GLU A 176 -2.37 -18.67 2.84
CA GLU A 176 -1.92 -19.44 4.00
C GLU A 176 -1.62 -20.92 3.67
N ILE A 177 -2.11 -21.37 2.51
CA ILE A 177 -1.87 -22.75 2.02
C ILE A 177 -0.58 -22.84 1.22
N LEU A 178 -0.10 -21.72 0.64
CA LEU A 178 1.05 -21.75 -0.27
C LEU A 178 2.36 -22.15 0.43
N PHE A 179 2.59 -21.72 1.66
CA PHE A 179 3.77 -22.16 2.44
C PHE A 179 3.71 -23.67 2.73
N ARG A 180 2.54 -24.19 3.12
CA ARG A 180 2.37 -25.65 3.29
C ARG A 180 2.53 -26.42 1.99
N MET A 181 2.18 -25.83 0.85
CA MET A 181 2.41 -26.46 -0.45
C MET A 181 3.89 -26.50 -0.80
N LEU A 182 4.67 -25.46 -0.42
CA LEU A 182 6.14 -25.46 -0.53
C LEU A 182 6.75 -26.59 0.35
N GLU A 183 6.35 -26.70 1.61
CA GLU A 183 6.76 -27.79 2.52
C GLU A 183 6.49 -29.18 1.95
N ASN A 184 5.38 -29.33 1.25
CA ASN A 184 4.99 -30.60 0.62
C ASN A 184 5.48 -30.74 -0.83
N HIS A 185 6.50 -29.98 -1.24
CA HIS A 185 7.15 -30.05 -2.57
C HIS A 185 6.18 -29.96 -3.75
N ARG A 186 5.08 -29.21 -3.60
CA ARG A 186 4.14 -28.98 -4.70
C ARG A 186 4.72 -28.03 -5.75
N PHE A 187 5.69 -27.25 -5.37
CA PHE A 187 6.52 -26.38 -6.20
C PHE A 187 7.86 -26.12 -5.47
N GLU A 188 8.85 -25.62 -6.17
CA GLU A 188 10.21 -25.46 -5.65
C GLU A 188 10.52 -24.02 -5.20
N CYS A 189 9.85 -23.03 -5.76
CA CYS A 189 10.02 -21.61 -5.47
C CYS A 189 8.66 -20.99 -5.15
N PHE A 190 8.51 -20.38 -3.99
CA PHE A 190 7.42 -19.44 -3.74
C PHE A 190 7.95 -18.04 -4.03
N ALA A 191 7.61 -17.46 -5.21
CA ALA A 191 8.10 -16.17 -5.60
C ALA A 191 7.38 -15.06 -4.83
N ARG A 192 8.14 -14.32 -3.99
CA ARG A 192 7.65 -13.25 -3.12
C ARG A 192 8.30 -11.90 -3.46
N GLY A 193 7.53 -10.82 -3.26
CA GLY A 193 8.05 -9.47 -3.40
C GLY A 193 9.18 -9.18 -2.40
N VAL A 194 10.22 -8.49 -2.82
CA VAL A 194 11.30 -8.07 -1.92
C VAL A 194 10.81 -7.16 -0.80
N ASN A 195 9.68 -6.49 -0.99
CA ASN A 195 9.01 -5.65 -0.01
C ASN A 195 8.13 -6.44 1.00
N GLU A 196 7.96 -7.75 0.81
CA GLU A 196 7.06 -8.59 1.60
C GLU A 196 7.79 -9.76 2.27
N VAL A 197 8.79 -10.34 1.60
CA VAL A 197 9.35 -11.65 1.91
C VAL A 197 9.93 -11.78 3.31
N LEU A 198 10.60 -10.75 3.83
CA LEU A 198 11.17 -10.81 5.18
C LEU A 198 10.07 -10.88 6.26
N PHE A 199 9.03 -10.09 6.11
CA PHE A 199 7.87 -10.12 6.99
C PHE A 199 7.10 -11.45 6.89
N ASP A 200 6.95 -11.99 5.68
CA ASP A 200 6.30 -13.29 5.48
C ASP A 200 7.06 -14.41 6.21
N LEU A 201 8.38 -14.45 6.11
CA LEU A 201 9.21 -15.46 6.76
C LEU A 201 9.22 -15.31 8.29
N GLU A 202 9.20 -14.08 8.80
CA GLU A 202 9.06 -13.82 10.24
C GLU A 202 7.72 -14.37 10.78
N LEU A 203 6.62 -14.17 10.04
CA LEU A 203 5.31 -14.69 10.42
C LEU A 203 5.22 -16.21 10.36
N GLU A 204 5.78 -16.83 9.32
CA GLU A 204 5.76 -18.30 9.16
C GLU A 204 6.66 -18.97 10.20
N ASN A 205 7.74 -18.32 10.63
CA ASN A 205 8.67 -18.78 11.67
C ASN A 205 9.09 -20.24 11.49
N ASN A 206 9.39 -20.63 10.25
CA ASN A 206 9.80 -21.98 9.88
C ASN A 206 11.28 -21.98 9.46
N GLU A 207 12.13 -22.67 10.24
CA GLU A 207 13.57 -22.72 10.01
C GLU A 207 13.97 -23.47 8.75
N ASP A 208 13.10 -24.27 8.17
CA ASP A 208 13.39 -25.02 6.92
C ASP A 208 13.30 -24.13 5.68
N PHE A 209 12.68 -22.94 5.79
CA PHE A 209 12.64 -22.00 4.71
C PHE A 209 13.93 -21.19 4.58
N ALA A 210 14.27 -20.86 3.35
CA ALA A 210 15.36 -19.94 3.02
C ALA A 210 14.96 -19.09 1.82
N ILE A 211 15.59 -17.93 1.70
CA ILE A 211 15.55 -17.14 0.46
C ILE A 211 16.70 -17.62 -0.43
N GLU A 212 16.38 -18.06 -1.64
CA GLU A 212 17.35 -18.45 -2.63
C GLU A 212 18.27 -17.22 -2.92
N PRO A 213 19.60 -17.34 -2.81
CA PRO A 213 20.48 -16.17 -2.74
C PRO A 213 20.83 -15.52 -4.09
N ASP A 214 20.74 -16.28 -5.21
CA ASP A 214 21.34 -15.87 -6.47
C ASP A 214 20.34 -15.37 -7.52
N LEU A 215 19.05 -15.67 -7.37
CA LEU A 215 18.03 -15.41 -8.38
C LEU A 215 17.15 -14.20 -8.02
N LEU A 216 16.87 -13.36 -9.01
CA LEU A 216 15.91 -12.26 -8.92
C LEU A 216 15.07 -12.22 -10.18
N LEU A 217 13.74 -12.41 -10.06
CA LEU A 217 12.81 -12.16 -11.15
C LEU A 217 12.42 -10.69 -11.13
N ALA A 218 12.41 -10.03 -12.29
CA ALA A 218 12.10 -8.61 -12.39
C ALA A 218 11.14 -8.33 -13.54
N TYR A 219 9.99 -7.73 -13.24
CA TYR A 219 9.00 -7.31 -14.24
C TYR A 219 8.23 -6.08 -13.77
N PRO A 220 7.76 -5.20 -14.69
CA PRO A 220 6.94 -4.07 -14.32
C PRO A 220 5.65 -4.56 -13.62
N MET A 221 5.50 -4.25 -12.34
CA MET A 221 4.30 -4.61 -11.58
C MET A 221 4.03 -3.56 -10.50
N PRO A 222 3.49 -2.40 -10.87
CA PRO A 222 3.13 -1.39 -9.89
C PRO A 222 2.06 -1.91 -8.93
N SER A 223 2.18 -1.53 -7.67
CA SER A 223 1.20 -1.78 -6.63
C SER A 223 0.48 -0.49 -6.30
N TYR A 224 -0.84 -0.46 -6.46
CA TYR A 224 -1.65 0.73 -6.26
C TYR A 224 -2.68 0.53 -5.16
N PHE A 225 -3.16 1.63 -4.57
CA PHE A 225 -4.43 1.61 -3.90
C PHE A 225 -5.57 1.59 -4.91
N PHE A 226 -6.60 0.84 -4.57
CA PHE A 226 -7.84 0.75 -5.33
C PHE A 226 -9.03 1.00 -4.40
N VAL A 227 -10.01 1.72 -4.93
CA VAL A 227 -11.31 1.95 -4.31
C VAL A 227 -12.42 1.59 -5.30
N ASN A 228 -13.67 1.61 -4.86
CA ASN A 228 -14.79 1.47 -5.79
C ASN A 228 -14.69 2.53 -6.90
N ARG A 229 -15.02 2.15 -8.15
CA ARG A 229 -14.88 3.06 -9.30
C ARG A 229 -15.72 4.35 -9.20
N HIS A 230 -16.73 4.36 -8.34
CA HIS A 230 -17.60 5.52 -8.08
C HIS A 230 -17.25 6.28 -6.80
N ASP A 231 -16.28 5.81 -6.02
CA ASP A 231 -15.82 6.52 -4.81
C ASP A 231 -14.68 7.51 -5.16
N HIS A 232 -15.07 8.54 -5.92
CA HIS A 232 -14.13 9.57 -6.36
C HIS A 232 -13.56 10.39 -5.19
N GLU A 233 -14.30 10.53 -4.10
CA GLU A 233 -13.85 11.29 -2.93
C GLU A 233 -12.69 10.59 -2.23
N THR A 234 -12.81 9.28 -1.94
CA THR A 234 -11.73 8.51 -1.32
C THR A 234 -10.53 8.41 -2.27
N ALA A 235 -10.76 8.20 -3.57
CA ALA A 235 -9.70 8.19 -4.56
C ALA A 235 -8.93 9.51 -4.59
N HIS A 236 -9.63 10.63 -4.66
CA HIS A 236 -9.00 11.96 -4.68
C HIS A 236 -8.26 12.27 -3.38
N ARG A 237 -8.85 11.94 -2.22
CA ARG A 237 -8.18 12.08 -0.92
C ARG A 237 -6.85 11.33 -0.86
N LEU A 238 -6.84 10.06 -1.26
CA LEU A 238 -5.62 9.24 -1.27
C LEU A 238 -4.58 9.79 -2.24
N GLN A 239 -5.00 10.10 -3.47
CA GLN A 239 -4.09 10.63 -4.49
C GLN A 239 -3.46 11.93 -4.05
N LEU A 240 -4.27 12.91 -3.65
CA LEU A 240 -3.80 14.22 -3.19
C LEU A 240 -2.86 14.09 -1.98
N GLY A 241 -3.20 13.23 -1.03
CA GLY A 241 -2.36 12.99 0.15
C GLY A 241 -1.01 12.37 -0.20
N MET A 242 -0.99 11.40 -1.11
CA MET A 242 0.25 10.80 -1.59
C MET A 242 1.08 11.79 -2.42
N GLU A 243 0.47 12.60 -3.27
CA GLU A 243 1.16 13.65 -4.03
C GLU A 243 1.82 14.69 -3.11
N ARG A 244 1.10 15.12 -2.05
CA ARG A 244 1.66 16.02 -1.01
C ARG A 244 2.83 15.36 -0.27
N ALA A 245 2.71 14.07 0.06
CA ALA A 245 3.78 13.33 0.71
C ALA A 245 5.02 13.16 -0.19
N ILE A 246 4.82 13.02 -1.50
CA ILE A 246 5.92 13.01 -2.49
C ILE A 246 6.56 14.40 -2.55
N PHE A 247 5.76 15.46 -2.62
CA PHE A 247 6.24 16.82 -2.75
C PHE A 247 7.07 17.29 -1.55
N ASP A 248 6.66 16.95 -0.32
CA ASP A 248 7.38 17.36 0.90
C ASP A 248 8.44 16.34 1.36
N GLY A 249 8.64 15.26 0.61
CA GLY A 249 9.65 14.23 0.87
C GLY A 249 9.26 13.17 1.91
N SER A 250 8.09 13.28 2.57
CA SER A 250 7.66 12.31 3.58
C SER A 250 7.36 10.92 2.99
N PHE A 251 6.97 10.84 1.70
CA PHE A 251 6.86 9.57 0.99
C PHE A 251 8.23 8.89 0.80
N GLY A 252 9.27 9.65 0.49
CA GLY A 252 10.65 9.13 0.42
C GLY A 252 11.15 8.61 1.77
N ALA A 253 10.86 9.34 2.86
CA ALA A 253 11.17 8.91 4.22
C ALA A 253 10.42 7.61 4.58
N TYR A 254 9.14 7.51 4.22
CA TYR A 254 8.34 6.29 4.37
C TYR A 254 8.96 5.10 3.63
N LEU A 255 9.34 5.26 2.35
CA LEU A 255 9.98 4.18 1.58
C LEU A 255 11.28 3.71 2.24
N ASN A 256 12.11 4.63 2.70
CA ASN A 256 13.35 4.29 3.38
C ASN A 256 13.11 3.57 4.72
N GLN A 257 12.14 4.06 5.50
CA GLN A 257 11.81 3.47 6.81
C GLN A 257 11.35 2.02 6.69
N TYR A 258 10.49 1.72 5.72
CA TYR A 258 9.83 0.41 5.65
C TYR A 258 10.52 -0.58 4.71
N TYR A 259 11.28 -0.11 3.73
CA TYR A 259 11.85 -0.98 2.69
C TYR A 259 13.36 -0.87 2.52
N GLY A 260 14.00 0.14 3.15
CA GLY A 260 15.46 0.32 3.03
C GLY A 260 16.22 -0.92 3.48
N GLN A 261 15.86 -1.48 4.63
CA GLN A 261 16.50 -2.67 5.19
C GLN A 261 16.37 -3.90 4.26
N SER A 262 15.20 -4.11 3.65
CA SER A 262 14.98 -5.26 2.76
C SER A 262 15.89 -5.25 1.53
N ILE A 263 16.24 -4.07 1.01
CA ILE A 263 17.15 -3.92 -0.13
C ILE A 263 18.56 -4.39 0.26
N ASP A 264 19.02 -4.05 1.46
CA ASP A 264 20.34 -4.37 1.97
C ASP A 264 20.44 -5.86 2.35
N GLU A 265 19.49 -6.37 3.13
CA GLU A 265 19.51 -7.76 3.61
C GLU A 265 19.37 -8.80 2.49
N LEU A 266 18.60 -8.50 1.45
CA LEU A 266 18.40 -9.41 0.33
C LEU A 266 19.53 -9.40 -0.69
N ASN A 267 20.58 -8.56 -0.51
CA ASN A 267 21.73 -8.45 -1.42
C ASN A 267 21.31 -8.37 -2.90
N LEU A 268 20.32 -7.53 -3.22
CA LEU A 268 19.71 -7.49 -4.55
C LEU A 268 20.71 -7.22 -5.68
N HIS A 269 21.81 -6.52 -5.37
CA HIS A 269 22.85 -6.14 -6.31
C HIS A 269 23.69 -7.30 -6.83
N SER A 270 23.82 -8.38 -6.06
CA SER A 270 24.62 -9.56 -6.41
C SER A 270 23.83 -10.63 -7.15
N ARG A 271 22.50 -10.47 -7.26
CA ARG A 271 21.62 -11.50 -7.83
C ARG A 271 21.62 -11.49 -9.34
N ASN A 272 21.48 -12.67 -9.93
CA ASN A 272 21.22 -12.84 -11.35
C ASN A 272 19.75 -12.44 -11.67
N VAL A 273 19.58 -11.37 -12.45
CA VAL A 273 18.27 -10.81 -12.75
C VAL A 273 17.70 -11.45 -14.01
N LEU A 274 16.60 -12.16 -13.86
CA LEU A 274 15.77 -12.63 -14.96
C LEU A 274 14.66 -11.61 -15.21
N VAL A 275 14.73 -10.91 -16.34
CA VAL A 275 13.75 -9.90 -16.73
C VAL A 275 12.61 -10.56 -17.48
N LEU A 276 11.39 -10.31 -17.05
CA LEU A 276 10.16 -10.80 -17.66
C LEU A 276 9.32 -9.63 -18.18
N GLU A 277 8.51 -9.90 -19.18
CA GLU A 277 7.51 -8.96 -19.70
C GLU A 277 6.20 -9.10 -18.94
N ASN A 278 5.51 -7.98 -18.72
CA ASN A 278 4.14 -7.97 -18.21
C ASN A 278 3.19 -7.45 -19.29
N PRO A 279 2.51 -8.34 -20.03
CA PRO A 279 1.59 -7.94 -21.10
C PRO A 279 0.23 -7.46 -20.60
N TYR A 280 -0.05 -7.55 -19.30
CA TYR A 280 -1.38 -7.33 -18.70
C TYR A 280 -1.56 -5.93 -18.10
N LEU A 281 -0.67 -5.00 -18.39
CA LEU A 281 -0.76 -3.60 -17.95
C LEU A 281 -1.45 -2.74 -19.01
N THR A 282 -2.15 -1.70 -18.56
CA THR A 282 -2.50 -0.56 -19.41
C THR A 282 -1.22 0.14 -19.88
N ASP A 283 -1.30 0.94 -20.95
CA ASP A 283 -0.12 1.67 -21.45
C ASP A 283 0.42 2.65 -20.39
N GLU A 284 -0.46 3.30 -19.63
CA GLU A 284 -0.09 4.18 -18.53
C GLU A 284 0.65 3.42 -17.42
N SER A 285 0.07 2.35 -16.89
CA SER A 285 0.68 1.56 -15.83
C SER A 285 1.94 0.82 -16.28
N ARG A 286 2.05 0.48 -17.57
CA ARG A 286 3.28 -0.03 -18.18
C ARG A 286 4.38 1.03 -18.15
N ALA A 287 4.08 2.27 -18.54
CA ALA A 287 5.04 3.38 -18.54
C ALA A 287 5.50 3.68 -17.11
N ILE A 288 4.57 3.75 -16.15
CA ILE A 288 4.88 3.96 -14.73
C ILE A 288 5.75 2.81 -14.21
N GLY A 289 5.31 1.57 -14.37
CA GLY A 289 6.01 0.39 -13.87
C GLY A 289 7.41 0.21 -14.46
N THR A 290 7.57 0.43 -15.77
CA THR A 290 8.88 0.36 -16.43
C THR A 290 9.82 1.44 -15.90
N ARG A 291 9.36 2.68 -15.78
CA ARG A 291 10.16 3.80 -15.22
C ARG A 291 10.58 3.49 -13.79
N THR A 292 9.64 3.07 -12.95
CA THR A 292 9.88 2.77 -11.54
C THR A 292 10.88 1.63 -11.38
N LEU A 293 10.75 0.55 -12.18
CA LEU A 293 11.67 -0.58 -12.16
C LEU A 293 13.10 -0.18 -12.61
N LEU A 294 13.23 0.64 -13.66
CA LEU A 294 14.52 1.15 -14.12
C LEU A 294 15.20 2.02 -13.06
N GLU A 295 14.44 2.94 -12.43
CA GLU A 295 14.96 3.80 -11.39
C GLU A 295 15.39 3.00 -10.15
N LEU A 296 14.60 2.00 -9.76
CA LEU A 296 14.92 1.11 -8.65
C LEU A 296 16.20 0.30 -8.93
N ARG A 297 16.33 -0.29 -10.11
CA ARG A 297 17.55 -1.01 -10.50
C ARG A 297 18.77 -0.10 -10.47
N ARG A 298 18.65 1.13 -10.94
CA ARG A 298 19.72 2.13 -10.87
C ARG A 298 20.13 2.46 -9.44
N ARG A 299 19.18 2.65 -8.54
CA ARG A 299 19.42 2.91 -7.11
C ARG A 299 20.14 1.73 -6.45
N ILE A 300 19.70 0.51 -6.69
CA ILE A 300 20.34 -0.71 -6.18
C ILE A 300 21.78 -0.78 -6.66
N GLN A 301 22.08 -0.50 -7.93
CA GLN A 301 23.42 -0.48 -8.46
C GLN A 301 24.32 0.60 -7.85
N ILE A 302 23.78 1.79 -7.57
CA ILE A 302 24.50 2.89 -6.92
C ILE A 302 24.84 2.55 -5.47
N LEU A 303 23.91 1.95 -4.73
CA LEU A 303 24.14 1.54 -3.34
C LEU A 303 25.17 0.43 -3.23
N SER A 304 25.35 -0.36 -4.29
CA SER A 304 26.31 -1.48 -4.37
C SER A 304 27.72 -1.06 -4.76
N ALA A 305 27.90 0.14 -5.31
CA ALA A 305 29.22 0.64 -5.64
C ALA A 305 30.02 0.84 -4.32
N PRO A 306 31.22 0.26 -4.17
CA PRO A 306 32.02 0.48 -2.98
C PRO A 306 32.19 1.99 -2.80
N GLN A 307 31.79 2.51 -1.63
CA GLN A 307 32.05 3.91 -1.29
C GLN A 307 33.56 4.10 -1.38
N LYS A 308 34.01 4.87 -2.36
CA LYS A 308 35.41 5.32 -2.42
C LYS A 308 35.63 6.14 -1.16
N THR A 309 36.24 5.51 -0.16
CA THR A 309 36.78 6.20 1.01
C THR A 309 37.81 7.20 0.53
N SER A 310 37.40 8.43 0.30
CA SER A 310 38.29 9.55 0.11
C SER A 310 38.87 9.97 1.48
N TYR A 311 39.74 9.14 2.03
CA TYR A 311 40.69 9.58 3.01
C TYR A 311 42.02 9.85 2.25
N SER A 312 42.12 11.01 1.65
CA SER A 312 43.39 11.63 1.42
C SER A 312 43.64 12.58 2.58
N ASN A 313 44.33 12.11 3.57
CA ASN A 313 44.99 12.97 4.56
C ASN A 313 46.11 13.74 3.82
N PRO A 314 46.17 15.05 3.84
CA PRO A 314 47.39 15.75 3.50
C PRO A 314 48.13 16.05 4.81
N GLU A 315 49.01 15.17 5.21
CA GLU A 315 50.11 15.53 6.08
C GLU A 315 51.38 15.57 5.23
N SER A 316 51.87 16.77 5.03
CA SER A 316 53.29 17.17 5.12
C SER A 316 53.44 18.65 4.77
#